data_ec3ed09d76f69640d81d75a8547a6808
#
_entry.id   ec3ed09d76f69640d81d75a8547a6808
#
_cell.length_a   1.000
_cell.length_b   1.000
_cell.length_c   1.000
_cell.angle_alpha   90.00
_cell.angle_beta   90.00
_cell.angle_gamma   90.00
#
_symmetry.space_group_name_H-M   'P 1'
#
loop_
_entity.id
_entity.type
_entity.pdbx_description
1 polymer ?
#
loop_
_entity_poly.entity_id
_entity_poly.type
_entity_poly.pdbx_seq_one_letter_code
_entity_poly.pdbx_strand_id
1 'polypeptide(L)'
;MKKFVLLFTCMLIAISVFAQTNFQELTLAKALGKAKMENKYVFVDCYTSWCGPCKMMTANVLPLKEVGEYMNETFVCVKFDMEKGEGRDIQQKYKVSSYPTFLVLNVDGSLLHAVVGASATGEEFVARVKEAFDDNSAGKLAVEYEKGNRDRDFLMTYIKALV
;
A
#
# COMPACT_ATOMS: atom_id res chain seq x y z
N MET A 1 -7.91 50.95 -3.30
CA MET A 1 -8.52 49.72 -3.78
C MET A 1 -7.58 48.79 -4.58
N LYS A 2 -6.49 49.30 -5.19
CA LYS A 2 -5.53 48.46 -5.98
C LYS A 2 -4.55 47.60 -5.15
N LYS A 3 -4.34 47.90 -3.86
CA LYS A 3 -3.39 47.18 -2.99
C LYS A 3 -3.99 45.91 -2.33
N PHE A 4 -5.29 45.75 -2.28
CA PHE A 4 -5.97 44.57 -1.69
C PHE A 4 -6.10 43.41 -2.66
N VAL A 5 -6.05 43.65 -3.98
CA VAL A 5 -6.15 42.58 -5.00
C VAL A 5 -4.86 41.77 -5.12
N LEU A 6 -3.70 42.37 -4.82
CA LEU A 6 -2.38 41.70 -4.92
C LEU A 6 -2.12 40.69 -3.78
N LEU A 7 -2.77 40.85 -2.62
CA LEU A 7 -2.62 39.93 -1.48
C LEU A 7 -3.48 38.66 -1.61
N PHE A 8 -4.54 38.71 -2.43
CA PHE A 8 -5.43 37.53 -2.64
C PHE A 8 -4.90 36.56 -3.70
N THR A 9 -4.01 37.03 -4.59
CA THR A 9 -3.42 36.21 -5.67
C THR A 9 -2.24 35.35 -5.22
N CYS A 10 -1.64 35.63 -4.03
CA CYS A 10 -0.49 34.87 -3.53
C CYS A 10 -0.85 33.63 -2.70
N MET A 11 -2.14 33.37 -2.42
CA MET A 11 -2.59 32.28 -1.55
C MET A 11 -3.03 31.02 -2.31
N LEU A 12 -2.82 30.99 -3.63
CA LEU A 12 -3.32 29.91 -4.49
C LEU A 12 -2.22 29.00 -5.08
N ILE A 13 -0.97 29.07 -4.59
CA ILE A 13 0.10 28.24 -5.13
C ILE A 13 0.80 27.48 -4.00
N ALA A 14 0.19 26.44 -3.48
CA ALA A 14 0.87 25.38 -2.77
C ALA A 14 0.06 24.06 -2.87
N ILE A 15 -0.39 23.69 -4.08
CA ILE A 15 -0.69 22.31 -4.35
C ILE A 15 0.62 21.70 -4.81
N SER A 16 1.43 21.24 -3.84
CA SER A 16 2.55 20.35 -4.14
C SER A 16 1.93 19.06 -4.69
N VAL A 17 1.83 18.97 -6.00
CA VAL A 17 1.46 17.72 -6.68
C VAL A 17 2.63 16.77 -6.47
N PHE A 18 2.60 15.98 -5.41
CA PHE A 18 3.44 14.81 -5.28
C PHE A 18 2.95 13.80 -6.33
N ALA A 19 3.54 13.88 -7.51
CA ALA A 19 3.18 13.04 -8.66
C ALA A 19 3.61 11.57 -8.49
N GLN A 20 4.39 11.24 -7.46
CA GLN A 20 4.91 9.90 -7.20
C GLN A 20 4.53 9.41 -5.80
N THR A 21 4.59 8.10 -5.58
CA THR A 21 4.38 7.51 -4.23
C THR A 21 5.40 8.09 -3.25
N ASN A 22 4.91 8.74 -2.18
CA ASN A 22 5.72 9.42 -1.17
C ASN A 22 6.12 8.44 -0.05
N PHE A 23 7.26 7.77 -0.22
CA PHE A 23 7.83 6.93 0.83
C PHE A 23 8.50 7.78 1.91
N GLN A 24 8.08 7.58 3.14
CA GLN A 24 8.55 8.33 4.31
C GLN A 24 9.60 7.51 5.09
N GLU A 25 10.65 8.18 5.54
CA GLU A 25 11.70 7.59 6.38
C GLU A 25 11.22 7.50 7.85
N LEU A 26 10.31 6.59 8.11
CA LEU A 26 9.69 6.36 9.43
C LEU A 26 9.90 4.90 9.86
N THR A 27 9.99 4.66 11.17
CA THR A 27 9.79 3.33 11.72
C THR A 27 8.35 2.88 11.51
N LEU A 28 8.08 1.57 11.52
CA LEU A 28 6.72 1.05 11.38
C LEU A 28 5.78 1.62 12.47
N ALA A 29 6.26 1.69 13.71
CA ALA A 29 5.48 2.27 14.81
C ALA A 29 5.09 3.74 14.57
N LYS A 30 6.02 4.56 14.04
CA LYS A 30 5.73 5.96 13.69
C LYS A 30 4.78 6.06 12.50
N ALA A 31 4.91 5.18 11.49
CA ALA A 31 4.00 5.13 10.35
C ALA A 31 2.56 4.79 10.78
N LEU A 32 2.38 3.80 11.66
CA LEU A 32 1.07 3.44 12.23
C LEU A 32 0.46 4.61 13.01
N GLY A 33 1.26 5.28 13.86
CA GLY A 33 0.80 6.46 14.61
C GLY A 33 0.37 7.60 13.70
N LYS A 34 1.14 7.87 12.64
CA LYS A 34 0.82 8.89 11.65
C LYS A 34 -0.44 8.55 10.85
N ALA A 35 -0.55 7.31 10.40
CA ALA A 35 -1.72 6.83 9.66
C ALA A 35 -3.01 6.98 10.49
N LYS A 36 -2.95 6.68 11.79
CA LYS A 36 -4.07 6.89 12.72
C LYS A 36 -4.49 8.36 12.80
N MET A 37 -3.53 9.29 12.87
CA MET A 37 -3.80 10.74 12.93
C MET A 37 -4.38 11.28 11.61
N GLU A 38 -3.94 10.72 10.47
CA GLU A 38 -4.37 11.15 9.14
C GLU A 38 -5.59 10.39 8.62
N ASN A 39 -6.14 9.46 9.39
CA ASN A 39 -7.24 8.55 8.99
C ASN A 39 -6.90 7.78 7.70
N LYS A 40 -5.69 7.24 7.64
CA LYS A 40 -5.14 6.45 6.52
C LYS A 40 -4.77 5.05 7.00
N TYR A 41 -4.44 4.20 6.03
CA TYR A 41 -3.79 2.91 6.25
C TYR A 41 -2.27 3.04 6.17
N VAL A 42 -1.54 1.96 6.48
CA VAL A 42 -0.08 1.92 6.25
C VAL A 42 0.21 0.99 5.08
N PHE A 43 1.02 1.47 4.16
CA PHE A 43 1.56 0.69 3.06
C PHE A 43 3.05 0.46 3.28
N VAL A 44 3.48 -0.82 3.23
CA VAL A 44 4.87 -1.22 3.46
C VAL A 44 5.42 -1.90 2.22
N ASP A 45 6.42 -1.29 1.58
CA ASP A 45 7.22 -1.94 0.52
C ASP A 45 8.33 -2.78 1.17
N CYS A 46 8.18 -4.09 1.10
CA CYS A 46 9.14 -5.08 1.59
C CYS A 46 10.08 -5.48 0.44
N TYR A 47 11.32 -5.02 0.48
CA TYR A 47 12.30 -5.26 -0.57
C TYR A 47 13.62 -5.82 -0.03
N THR A 48 14.52 -6.22 -0.94
CA THR A 48 15.93 -6.47 -0.65
C THR A 48 16.81 -5.75 -1.67
N SER A 49 18.06 -5.46 -1.32
CA SER A 49 18.98 -4.69 -2.17
C SER A 49 19.33 -5.40 -3.50
N TRP A 50 19.26 -6.73 -3.54
CA TRP A 50 19.55 -7.56 -4.72
C TRP A 50 18.31 -7.86 -5.58
N CYS A 51 17.10 -7.52 -5.11
CA CYS A 51 15.85 -7.85 -5.79
C CYS A 51 15.66 -7.03 -7.10
N GLY A 52 15.80 -7.68 -8.24
CA GLY A 52 15.60 -7.07 -9.56
C GLY A 52 14.18 -6.54 -9.78
N PRO A 53 13.12 -7.35 -9.55
CA PRO A 53 11.73 -6.90 -9.65
C PRO A 53 11.39 -5.73 -8.72
N CYS A 54 11.98 -5.64 -7.52
CA CYS A 54 11.78 -4.49 -6.62
C CYS A 54 12.34 -3.19 -7.24
N LYS A 55 13.53 -3.27 -7.86
CA LYS A 55 14.14 -2.13 -8.55
C LYS A 55 13.27 -1.67 -9.72
N MET A 56 12.70 -2.62 -10.48
CA MET A 56 11.78 -2.33 -11.57
C MET A 56 10.52 -1.60 -11.06
N MET A 57 9.90 -2.08 -9.98
CA MET A 57 8.75 -1.41 -9.37
C MET A 57 9.10 0.02 -8.94
N THR A 58 10.25 0.21 -8.27
CA THR A 58 10.71 1.53 -7.80
C THR A 58 11.00 2.49 -8.96
N ALA A 59 11.50 1.98 -10.08
CA ALA A 59 11.87 2.82 -11.23
C ALA A 59 10.69 3.15 -12.16
N ASN A 60 9.76 2.20 -12.36
CA ASN A 60 8.82 2.26 -13.47
C ASN A 60 7.34 2.30 -13.05
N VAL A 61 6.98 1.83 -11.85
CA VAL A 61 5.58 1.71 -11.42
C VAL A 61 5.25 2.67 -10.28
N LEU A 62 6.00 2.61 -9.18
CA LEU A 62 5.73 3.43 -8.00
C LEU A 62 5.86 4.95 -8.24
N PRO A 63 6.67 5.45 -9.19
CA PRO A 63 6.74 6.87 -9.51
C PRO A 63 5.62 7.38 -10.41
N LEU A 64 4.79 6.51 -11.00
CA LEU A 64 3.71 6.92 -11.87
C LEU A 64 2.71 7.79 -11.13
N LYS A 65 2.22 8.85 -11.82
CA LYS A 65 1.34 9.84 -11.22
C LYS A 65 0.06 9.21 -10.66
N GLU A 66 -0.59 8.37 -11.43
CA GLU A 66 -1.82 7.68 -11.05
C GLU A 66 -1.63 6.74 -9.85
N VAL A 67 -0.45 6.14 -9.72
CA VAL A 67 -0.06 5.32 -8.55
C VAL A 67 0.14 6.23 -7.34
N GLY A 68 0.96 7.29 -7.49
CA GLY A 68 1.27 8.21 -6.41
C GLY A 68 0.04 8.93 -5.86
N GLU A 69 -0.89 9.37 -6.71
CA GLU A 69 -2.14 9.99 -6.29
C GLU A 69 -2.95 9.07 -5.38
N TYR A 70 -3.22 7.84 -5.82
CA TYR A 70 -3.95 6.86 -5.02
C TYR A 70 -3.21 6.47 -3.72
N MET A 71 -1.91 6.18 -3.82
CA MET A 71 -1.11 5.74 -2.69
C MET A 71 -0.99 6.83 -1.62
N ASN A 72 -0.76 8.08 -2.01
CA ASN A 72 -0.58 9.19 -1.07
C ASN A 72 -1.89 9.63 -0.41
N GLU A 73 -3.02 9.49 -1.11
CA GLU A 73 -4.34 9.77 -0.54
C GLU A 73 -4.73 8.72 0.50
N THR A 74 -4.47 7.44 0.21
CA THR A 74 -4.98 6.31 1.00
C THR A 74 -4.04 5.88 2.11
N PHE A 75 -2.72 6.06 1.93
CA PHE A 75 -1.71 5.43 2.79
C PHE A 75 -0.67 6.41 3.33
N VAL A 76 -0.12 6.06 4.48
CA VAL A 76 1.24 6.43 4.90
C VAL A 76 2.16 5.35 4.35
N CYS A 77 3.00 5.69 3.35
CA CYS A 77 3.87 4.75 2.67
C CYS A 77 5.25 4.72 3.32
N VAL A 78 5.76 3.53 3.62
CA VAL A 78 7.11 3.26 4.12
C VAL A 78 7.72 2.08 3.38
N LYS A 79 9.05 1.98 3.37
CA LYS A 79 9.78 0.89 2.73
C LYS A 79 10.87 0.36 3.65
N PHE A 80 11.09 -0.95 3.64
CA PHE A 80 12.11 -1.58 4.48
C PHE A 80 12.90 -2.62 3.69
N ASP A 81 14.23 -2.58 3.87
CA ASP A 81 15.10 -3.68 3.43
C ASP A 81 14.95 -4.86 4.41
N MET A 82 14.38 -5.96 3.94
CA MET A 82 14.05 -7.12 4.78
C MET A 82 15.28 -7.83 5.35
N GLU A 83 16.48 -7.49 4.88
CA GLU A 83 17.73 -8.04 5.41
C GLU A 83 18.39 -7.12 6.43
N LYS A 84 17.84 -5.92 6.71
CA LYS A 84 18.44 -4.89 7.57
C LYS A 84 17.46 -4.33 8.61
N GLY A 85 18.02 -4.02 9.78
CA GLY A 85 17.33 -3.29 10.83
C GLY A 85 15.92 -3.81 11.13
N GLU A 86 14.95 -2.91 11.21
CA GLU A 86 13.54 -3.21 11.50
C GLU A 86 12.88 -4.11 10.42
N GLY A 87 13.44 -4.14 9.19
CA GLY A 87 12.92 -4.99 8.12
C GLY A 87 12.91 -6.46 8.47
N ARG A 88 13.91 -6.95 9.25
CA ARG A 88 13.95 -8.35 9.70
C ARG A 88 12.79 -8.70 10.62
N ASP A 89 12.42 -7.79 11.51
CA ASP A 89 11.31 -7.98 12.43
C ASP A 89 9.98 -7.97 11.67
N ILE A 90 9.85 -7.07 10.69
CA ILE A 90 8.70 -6.99 9.78
C ILE A 90 8.57 -8.28 8.97
N GLN A 91 9.67 -8.76 8.38
CA GLN A 91 9.71 -10.00 7.63
C GLN A 91 9.20 -11.19 8.46
N GLN A 92 9.68 -11.32 9.69
CA GLN A 92 9.28 -12.40 10.59
C GLN A 92 7.81 -12.25 11.00
N LYS A 93 7.38 -11.05 11.42
CA LYS A 93 6.03 -10.77 11.89
C LYS A 93 4.97 -11.07 10.85
N TYR A 94 5.19 -10.63 9.61
CA TYR A 94 4.23 -10.76 8.51
C TYR A 94 4.54 -11.93 7.58
N LYS A 95 5.53 -12.76 7.91
CA LYS A 95 5.94 -13.97 7.15
C LYS A 95 6.26 -13.69 5.69
N VAL A 96 6.94 -12.56 5.43
CA VAL A 96 7.35 -12.19 4.07
C VAL A 96 8.44 -13.14 3.58
N SER A 97 8.16 -13.91 2.52
CA SER A 97 9.04 -14.95 1.97
C SER A 97 9.50 -14.72 0.53
N SER A 98 8.96 -13.70 -0.13
CA SER A 98 9.32 -13.35 -1.52
C SER A 98 9.32 -11.83 -1.73
N TYR A 99 10.01 -11.36 -2.79
CA TYR A 99 10.20 -9.93 -3.04
C TYR A 99 9.94 -9.56 -4.50
N PRO A 100 9.29 -8.37 -4.75
CA PRO A 100 8.71 -7.51 -3.75
C PRO A 100 7.46 -8.13 -3.11
N THR A 101 7.19 -7.76 -1.85
CA THR A 101 5.89 -7.95 -1.20
C THR A 101 5.46 -6.61 -0.63
N PHE A 102 4.23 -6.22 -0.91
CA PHE A 102 3.65 -4.99 -0.41
C PHE A 102 2.56 -5.32 0.60
N LEU A 103 2.70 -4.80 1.83
CA LEU A 103 1.73 -5.05 2.89
C LEU A 103 0.81 -3.83 3.04
N VAL A 104 -0.48 -4.09 3.14
CA VAL A 104 -1.48 -3.11 3.56
C VAL A 104 -1.87 -3.42 4.99
N LEU A 105 -1.63 -2.48 5.90
CA LEU A 105 -1.86 -2.66 7.33
C LEU A 105 -2.92 -1.69 7.84
N ASN A 106 -3.74 -2.18 8.77
CA ASN A 106 -4.57 -1.34 9.62
C ASN A 106 -3.70 -0.51 10.58
N VAL A 107 -4.28 0.52 11.19
CA VAL A 107 -3.59 1.41 12.14
C VAL A 107 -3.16 0.71 13.45
N ASP A 108 -3.71 -0.45 13.74
CA ASP A 108 -3.30 -1.31 14.87
C ASP A 108 -2.13 -2.25 14.51
N GLY A 109 -1.67 -2.20 13.24
CA GLY A 109 -0.61 -3.05 12.71
C GLY A 109 -1.06 -4.46 12.34
N SER A 110 -2.35 -4.75 12.29
CA SER A 110 -2.88 -5.99 11.71
C SER A 110 -2.76 -5.96 10.19
N LEU A 111 -2.45 -7.12 9.60
CA LEU A 111 -2.37 -7.27 8.14
C LEU A 111 -3.79 -7.28 7.56
N LEU A 112 -4.06 -6.35 6.65
CA LEU A 112 -5.31 -6.30 5.90
C LEU A 112 -5.17 -7.05 4.57
N HIS A 113 -4.05 -6.85 3.86
CA HIS A 113 -3.78 -7.48 2.56
C HIS A 113 -2.28 -7.54 2.26
N ALA A 114 -1.87 -8.47 1.41
CA ALA A 114 -0.50 -8.56 0.90
C ALA A 114 -0.50 -8.75 -0.62
N VAL A 115 0.15 -7.84 -1.33
CA VAL A 115 0.39 -7.95 -2.77
C VAL A 115 1.78 -8.55 -2.97
N VAL A 116 1.84 -9.78 -3.48
CA VAL A 116 3.09 -10.53 -3.67
C VAL A 116 3.52 -10.45 -5.13
N GLY A 117 4.78 -10.06 -5.37
CA GLY A 117 5.36 -9.93 -6.70
C GLY A 117 5.16 -8.54 -7.32
N ALA A 118 5.82 -8.33 -8.45
CA ALA A 118 5.75 -7.09 -9.21
C ALA A 118 4.50 -7.03 -10.08
N SER A 119 4.12 -5.81 -10.48
CA SER A 119 3.10 -5.55 -11.50
C SER A 119 3.75 -4.90 -12.72
N ALA A 120 3.21 -5.16 -13.91
CA ALA A 120 3.75 -4.62 -15.14
C ALA A 120 3.35 -3.15 -15.37
N THR A 121 2.19 -2.74 -14.86
CA THR A 121 1.62 -1.39 -15.02
C THR A 121 1.17 -0.79 -13.70
N GLY A 122 1.00 0.54 -13.67
CA GLY A 122 0.44 1.25 -12.51
C GLY A 122 -1.00 0.85 -12.24
N GLU A 123 -1.81 0.69 -13.28
CA GLU A 123 -3.20 0.28 -13.18
C GLU A 123 -3.34 -1.10 -12.53
N GLU A 124 -2.58 -2.09 -13.01
CA GLU A 124 -2.53 -3.43 -12.41
C GLU A 124 -2.13 -3.37 -10.94
N PHE A 125 -1.08 -2.60 -10.62
CA PHE A 125 -0.61 -2.46 -9.25
C PHE A 125 -1.68 -1.87 -8.34
N VAL A 126 -2.31 -0.75 -8.73
CA VAL A 126 -3.37 -0.11 -7.96
C VAL A 126 -4.58 -1.03 -7.80
N ALA A 127 -4.97 -1.79 -8.84
CA ALA A 127 -6.06 -2.75 -8.76
C ALA A 127 -5.79 -3.82 -7.68
N ARG A 128 -4.58 -4.40 -7.67
CA ARG A 128 -4.16 -5.40 -6.67
C ARG A 128 -4.10 -4.82 -5.24
N VAL A 129 -3.68 -3.57 -5.08
CA VAL A 129 -3.70 -2.90 -3.77
C VAL A 129 -5.13 -2.65 -3.30
N LYS A 130 -6.06 -2.32 -4.20
CA LYS A 130 -7.48 -2.10 -3.90
C LYS A 130 -8.20 -3.35 -3.40
N GLU A 131 -7.70 -4.54 -3.71
CA GLU A 131 -8.24 -5.81 -3.16
C GLU A 131 -8.21 -5.85 -1.63
N ALA A 132 -7.35 -5.03 -0.98
CA ALA A 132 -7.36 -4.85 0.47
C ALA A 132 -8.73 -4.43 1.02
N PHE A 133 -9.51 -3.73 0.21
CA PHE A 133 -10.81 -3.14 0.59
C PHE A 133 -12.00 -3.88 -0.05
N ASP A 134 -11.73 -4.89 -0.85
CA ASP A 134 -12.77 -5.76 -1.42
C ASP A 134 -12.99 -6.96 -0.50
N ASP A 135 -14.18 -7.03 0.11
CA ASP A 135 -14.55 -8.13 1.00
C ASP A 135 -14.73 -9.46 0.26
N ASN A 136 -14.90 -9.41 -1.06
CA ASN A 136 -14.99 -10.58 -1.93
C ASN A 136 -13.66 -10.93 -2.62
N SER A 137 -12.55 -10.32 -2.23
CA SER A 137 -11.24 -10.70 -2.77
C SER A 137 -10.91 -12.16 -2.46
N ALA A 138 -10.28 -12.86 -3.41
CA ALA A 138 -9.92 -14.28 -3.26
C ALA A 138 -9.10 -14.55 -1.98
N GLY A 139 -8.21 -13.62 -1.60
CA GLY A 139 -7.40 -13.73 -0.39
C GLY A 139 -8.23 -13.70 0.89
N LYS A 140 -9.19 -12.78 1.02
CA LYS A 140 -10.08 -12.70 2.18
C LYS A 140 -11.02 -13.92 2.25
N LEU A 141 -11.58 -14.32 1.13
CA LEU A 141 -12.45 -15.49 1.07
C LEU A 141 -11.69 -16.79 1.38
N ALA A 142 -10.41 -16.91 0.99
CA ALA A 142 -9.57 -18.03 1.38
C ALA A 142 -9.41 -18.14 2.91
N VAL A 143 -9.19 -17.03 3.60
CA VAL A 143 -9.09 -16.98 5.07
C VAL A 143 -10.40 -17.45 5.73
N GLU A 144 -11.54 -17.01 5.23
CA GLU A 144 -12.85 -17.45 5.75
C GLU A 144 -13.11 -18.94 5.47
N TYR A 145 -12.65 -19.42 4.32
CA TYR A 145 -12.71 -20.86 3.99
C TYR A 145 -11.85 -21.68 4.98
N GLU A 146 -10.63 -21.23 5.30
CA GLU A 146 -9.77 -21.90 6.28
C GLU A 146 -10.35 -21.88 7.70
N LYS A 147 -11.11 -20.84 8.08
CA LYS A 147 -11.84 -20.76 9.34
C LYS A 147 -13.05 -21.71 9.41
N GLY A 148 -13.35 -22.42 8.32
CA GLY A 148 -14.40 -23.44 8.26
C GLY A 148 -15.72 -22.95 7.68
N ASN A 149 -15.80 -21.76 7.10
CA ASN A 149 -16.99 -21.32 6.39
C ASN A 149 -17.19 -22.20 5.14
N ARG A 150 -18.34 -22.88 5.08
CA ARG A 150 -18.75 -23.82 4.00
C ARG A 150 -20.15 -23.51 3.50
N ASP A 151 -20.67 -22.33 3.82
CA ASP A 151 -21.94 -21.88 3.30
C ASP A 151 -21.96 -21.89 1.77
N ARG A 152 -23.09 -22.25 1.17
CA ARG A 152 -23.22 -22.42 -0.29
C ARG A 152 -22.96 -21.11 -1.03
N ASP A 153 -23.53 -20.00 -0.55
CA ASP A 153 -23.43 -18.70 -1.25
C ASP A 153 -22.00 -18.16 -1.09
N PHE A 154 -21.39 -18.37 0.08
CA PHE A 154 -19.98 -18.08 0.32
C PHE A 154 -19.08 -18.87 -0.65
N LEU A 155 -19.28 -20.20 -0.78
CA LEU A 155 -18.46 -21.04 -1.66
C LEU A 155 -18.60 -20.61 -3.13
N MET A 156 -19.80 -20.24 -3.57
CA MET A 156 -20.03 -19.72 -4.92
C MET A 156 -19.31 -18.40 -5.17
N THR A 157 -19.27 -17.50 -4.16
CA THR A 157 -18.53 -16.24 -4.21
C THR A 157 -17.03 -16.50 -4.26
N TYR A 158 -16.53 -17.41 -3.44
CA TYR A 158 -15.11 -17.79 -3.42
C TYR A 158 -14.65 -18.41 -4.74
N ILE A 159 -15.42 -19.32 -5.31
CA ILE A 159 -15.11 -19.92 -6.63
C ILE A 159 -15.05 -18.84 -7.72
N LYS A 160 -15.99 -17.89 -7.72
CA LYS A 160 -15.98 -16.78 -8.69
C LYS A 160 -14.75 -15.86 -8.54
N ALA A 161 -14.27 -15.67 -7.34
CA ALA A 161 -13.08 -14.84 -7.07
C ALA A 161 -11.76 -15.51 -7.49
N LEU A 162 -11.76 -16.82 -7.76
CA LEU A 162 -10.59 -17.60 -8.19
C LEU A 162 -10.43 -17.66 -9.72
N VAL A 163 -11.42 -17.22 -10.49
CA VAL A 163 -11.47 -17.27 -11.97
C VAL A 163 -11.20 -15.91 -12.57
#